data_4e9486516c20512d59235677a8ee71a3
#
_entry.id   4e9486516c20512d59235677a8ee71a3
#
_cell.length_a   1.000
_cell.length_b   1.000
_cell.length_c   1.000
_cell.angle_alpha   90.00
_cell.angle_beta   90.00
_cell.angle_gamma   90.00
#
_symmetry.space_group_name_H-M   'P 1'
#
loop_
_entity.id
_entity.type
_entity.pdbx_description
1 polymer ?
#
loop_
_entity_poly.entity_id
_entity_poly.type
_entity_poly.pdbx_seq_one_letter_code
_entity_poly.pdbx_strand_id
1 'polypeptide(L)'
;MGKARKFLSREQALIAELKEALGNARSLEDVYEALSRALLSLCEADHLAVGCANPDGTAGLQWQTDTVHPLLKDYAEWVQEDFVFRATVVQPNVVLSDLQMLRGQPLAETETFRRSQGAGLKLKRVLASLLFTDADLKGGIAMYRESSRPFTVRAQWFLQQIIPYVSRAVARLQEFYALRFERDLLKAIAMGGSPVLVLNSLGRKVVDTGPAIPLLERWFAPHELSDGVPRAWVERVRVLSRFDVAADPRLESLTLERGEDRLDVTFSPSSVSWGGRALWQVRMHERVHWLRPDWKEKLTAQESRVADFLHEGLANKEIAGRLHCSVETVKVHIKSLFEKTGIHSRAEFVAKGRRG
;
A
#
# COMPACT_ATOMS: atom_id res chain seq x y z
N MET A 1 44.31 -25.61 -22.90
CA MET A 1 43.93 -25.72 -21.49
C MET A 1 44.25 -24.52 -20.59
N GLY A 2 45.36 -23.81 -20.77
CA GLY A 2 45.72 -22.68 -19.88
C GLY A 2 44.83 -21.43 -19.98
N LYS A 3 44.32 -21.04 -21.16
CA LYS A 3 43.41 -19.87 -21.32
C LYS A 3 42.06 -20.07 -20.68
N ALA A 4 41.44 -21.26 -20.78
CA ALA A 4 40.16 -21.56 -20.15
C ALA A 4 40.22 -21.53 -18.62
N ARG A 5 41.34 -22.03 -18.00
CA ARG A 5 41.56 -21.95 -16.56
C ARG A 5 41.77 -20.52 -16.05
N LYS A 6 42.42 -19.64 -16.80
CA LYS A 6 42.58 -18.23 -16.44
C LYS A 6 41.27 -17.44 -16.53
N PHE A 7 40.39 -17.75 -17.48
CA PHE A 7 39.07 -17.13 -17.59
C PHE A 7 38.17 -17.51 -16.42
N LEU A 8 38.09 -18.81 -16.06
CA LEU A 8 37.31 -19.29 -14.89
C LEU A 8 37.75 -18.64 -13.57
N SER A 9 39.08 -18.42 -13.35
CA SER A 9 39.55 -17.79 -12.13
C SER A 9 39.17 -16.28 -12.05
N ARG A 10 39.18 -15.55 -13.20
CA ARG A 10 38.77 -14.15 -13.24
C ARG A 10 37.27 -13.98 -13.01
N GLU A 11 36.44 -14.85 -13.55
CA GLU A 11 34.99 -14.84 -13.35
C GLU A 11 34.63 -15.20 -11.90
N GLN A 12 35.32 -16.16 -11.30
CA GLN A 12 35.15 -16.49 -9.89
C GLN A 12 35.53 -15.33 -8.96
N ALA A 13 36.61 -14.62 -9.27
CA ALA A 13 37.01 -13.42 -8.54
C ALA A 13 35.92 -12.33 -8.64
N LEU A 14 35.41 -12.08 -9.85
CA LEU A 14 34.36 -11.11 -10.07
C LEU A 14 33.06 -11.48 -9.36
N ILE A 15 32.67 -12.76 -9.36
CA ILE A 15 31.52 -13.25 -8.59
C ILE A 15 31.72 -13.01 -7.07
N ALA A 16 32.95 -13.22 -6.56
CA ALA A 16 33.26 -12.97 -5.16
C ALA A 16 33.15 -11.47 -4.81
N GLU A 17 33.70 -10.59 -5.66
CA GLU A 17 33.58 -9.13 -5.50
C GLU A 17 32.11 -8.68 -5.53
N LEU A 18 31.34 -9.20 -6.51
CA LEU A 18 29.90 -8.90 -6.59
C LEU A 18 29.13 -9.40 -5.37
N LYS A 19 29.45 -10.59 -4.87
CA LYS A 19 28.84 -11.13 -3.66
C LYS A 19 29.07 -10.23 -2.45
N GLU A 20 30.27 -9.70 -2.31
CA GLU A 20 30.62 -8.78 -1.22
C GLU A 20 29.91 -7.44 -1.41
N ALA A 21 29.96 -6.82 -2.61
CA ALA A 21 29.30 -5.57 -2.91
C ALA A 21 27.78 -5.65 -2.70
N LEU A 22 27.14 -6.70 -3.21
CA LEU A 22 25.71 -6.95 -3.02
C LEU A 22 25.35 -7.24 -1.54
N GLY A 23 26.27 -7.90 -0.79
CA GLY A 23 26.13 -8.12 0.64
C GLY A 23 26.11 -6.81 1.45
N ASN A 24 26.84 -5.81 1.02
CA ASN A 24 26.98 -4.49 1.67
C ASN A 24 26.03 -3.41 1.13
N ALA A 25 25.30 -3.67 0.04
CA ALA A 25 24.37 -2.73 -0.57
C ALA A 25 23.29 -2.28 0.42
N ARG A 26 23.04 -0.97 0.49
CA ARG A 26 22.05 -0.31 1.37
C ARG A 26 20.90 0.35 0.60
N SER A 27 21.05 0.45 -0.72
CA SER A 27 20.04 1.01 -1.62
C SER A 27 19.97 0.20 -2.92
N LEU A 28 18.88 0.38 -3.66
CA LEU A 28 18.76 -0.21 -5.01
C LEU A 28 19.80 0.38 -5.97
N GLU A 29 20.20 1.62 -5.74
CA GLU A 29 21.29 2.29 -6.48
C GLU A 29 22.61 1.57 -6.25
N ASP A 30 22.99 1.22 -5.01
CA ASP A 30 24.22 0.47 -4.72
C ASP A 30 24.22 -0.89 -5.44
N VAL A 31 23.05 -1.58 -5.47
CA VAL A 31 22.91 -2.84 -6.21
C VAL A 31 23.11 -2.61 -7.71
N TYR A 32 22.48 -1.57 -8.26
CA TYR A 32 22.62 -1.21 -9.67
C TYR A 32 24.05 -0.88 -10.03
N GLU A 33 24.73 -0.03 -9.28
CA GLU A 33 26.12 0.35 -9.51
C GLU A 33 27.07 -0.84 -9.48
N ALA A 34 26.93 -1.75 -8.48
CA ALA A 34 27.74 -2.93 -8.40
C ALA A 34 27.57 -3.83 -9.64
N LEU A 35 26.33 -4.02 -10.07
CA LEU A 35 26.00 -4.85 -11.24
C LEU A 35 26.39 -4.20 -12.57
N SER A 36 26.17 -2.90 -12.76
CA SER A 36 26.45 -2.20 -13.99
C SER A 36 27.95 -2.22 -14.32
N ARG A 37 28.81 -1.97 -13.33
CA ARG A 37 30.28 -2.03 -13.49
C ARG A 37 30.76 -3.39 -14.01
N ALA A 38 30.12 -4.48 -13.56
CA ALA A 38 30.54 -5.83 -13.90
C ALA A 38 29.86 -6.36 -15.16
N LEU A 39 28.54 -6.18 -15.27
CA LEU A 39 27.72 -6.88 -16.26
C LEU A 39 27.71 -6.22 -17.64
N LEU A 40 27.66 -4.89 -17.70
CA LEU A 40 27.56 -4.19 -18.99
C LEU A 40 28.73 -4.57 -19.93
N SER A 41 29.95 -4.54 -19.43
CA SER A 41 31.13 -4.92 -20.20
C SER A 41 31.24 -6.43 -20.44
N LEU A 42 31.02 -7.25 -19.36
CA LEU A 42 31.19 -8.72 -19.46
C LEU A 42 30.16 -9.36 -20.39
N CYS A 43 28.92 -8.88 -20.32
CA CYS A 43 27.83 -9.40 -21.12
C CYS A 43 27.64 -8.65 -22.44
N GLU A 44 28.48 -7.67 -22.75
CA GLU A 44 28.33 -6.78 -23.92
C GLU A 44 26.88 -6.21 -23.99
N ALA A 45 26.32 -5.80 -22.86
CA ALA A 45 25.01 -5.20 -22.78
C ALA A 45 25.10 -3.67 -22.84
N ASP A 46 24.14 -3.04 -23.51
CA ASP A 46 24.08 -1.58 -23.62
C ASP A 46 23.33 -0.97 -22.41
N HIS A 47 22.38 -1.71 -21.83
CA HIS A 47 21.53 -1.23 -20.74
C HIS A 47 21.33 -2.29 -19.68
N LEU A 48 21.16 -1.83 -18.45
CA LEU A 48 20.80 -2.64 -17.28
C LEU A 48 19.64 -1.97 -16.53
N ALA A 49 18.72 -2.77 -16.02
CA ALA A 49 17.71 -2.35 -15.06
C ALA A 49 17.64 -3.35 -13.93
N VAL A 50 17.55 -2.87 -12.69
CA VAL A 50 17.30 -3.69 -11.49
C VAL A 50 16.08 -3.13 -10.81
N GLY A 51 15.13 -4.00 -10.49
CA GLY A 51 13.86 -3.62 -9.88
C GLY A 51 13.66 -4.23 -8.50
N CYS A 52 12.97 -3.50 -7.63
CA CYS A 52 12.48 -3.96 -6.34
C CYS A 52 10.94 -3.94 -6.36
N ALA A 53 10.29 -4.99 -5.85
CA ALA A 53 8.84 -5.06 -5.78
C ALA A 53 8.26 -3.98 -4.85
N ASN A 54 7.10 -3.45 -5.21
CA ASN A 54 6.44 -2.41 -4.43
C ASN A 54 6.01 -2.96 -3.06
N PRO A 55 6.35 -2.30 -1.94
CA PRO A 55 6.00 -2.78 -0.60
C PRO A 55 4.51 -2.64 -0.28
N ASP A 56 3.75 -1.82 -1.03
CA ASP A 56 2.31 -1.65 -0.88
C ASP A 56 1.50 -2.77 -1.57
N GLY A 57 2.17 -3.80 -2.13
CA GLY A 57 1.56 -4.91 -2.83
C GLY A 57 0.93 -4.57 -4.19
N THR A 58 1.14 -3.35 -4.71
CA THR A 58 0.75 -3.02 -6.09
C THR A 58 1.60 -3.78 -7.09
N ALA A 59 1.01 -4.15 -8.23
CA ALA A 59 1.75 -4.78 -9.30
C ALA A 59 2.84 -3.85 -9.86
N GLY A 60 3.96 -4.44 -10.26
CA GLY A 60 5.10 -3.73 -10.84
C GLY A 60 6.30 -3.66 -9.92
N LEU A 61 7.34 -3.07 -10.45
CA LEU A 61 8.63 -2.94 -9.79
C LEU A 61 9.07 -1.47 -9.81
N GLN A 62 9.76 -1.04 -8.76
CA GLN A 62 10.55 0.17 -8.79
C GLN A 62 11.89 -0.13 -9.46
N TRP A 63 12.15 0.51 -10.58
CA TRP A 63 13.32 0.25 -11.38
C TRP A 63 14.40 1.29 -11.13
N GLN A 64 15.64 0.80 -10.94
CA GLN A 64 16.88 1.57 -11.00
C GLN A 64 17.55 1.28 -12.32
N THR A 65 17.82 2.33 -13.10
CA THR A 65 18.47 2.29 -14.41
C THR A 65 18.89 3.68 -14.84
N ASP A 66 19.96 3.81 -15.58
CA ASP A 66 20.42 5.11 -16.10
C ASP A 66 19.81 5.44 -17.47
N THR A 67 19.42 4.42 -18.23
CA THR A 67 19.19 4.62 -19.69
C THR A 67 17.80 4.18 -20.14
N VAL A 68 17.21 3.16 -19.55
CA VAL A 68 15.88 2.62 -19.98
C VAL A 68 14.72 3.12 -19.13
N HIS A 69 14.94 4.17 -18.34
CA HIS A 69 13.90 4.78 -17.52
C HIS A 69 12.63 5.16 -18.30
N PRO A 70 12.71 5.73 -19.54
CA PRO A 70 11.50 6.06 -20.29
C PRO A 70 10.62 4.86 -20.62
N LEU A 71 11.20 3.66 -20.79
CA LEU A 71 10.45 2.43 -21.01
C LEU A 71 9.75 1.93 -19.72
N LEU A 72 10.41 2.12 -18.58
CA LEU A 72 9.99 1.51 -17.30
C LEU A 72 9.22 2.45 -16.39
N LYS A 73 9.06 3.73 -16.75
CA LYS A 73 8.39 4.76 -15.94
C LYS A 73 6.99 4.36 -15.50
N ASP A 74 6.16 3.88 -16.44
CA ASP A 74 4.76 3.50 -16.20
C ASP A 74 4.57 1.97 -16.29
N TYR A 75 5.62 1.21 -15.95
CA TYR A 75 5.69 -0.23 -16.14
C TYR A 75 4.52 -1.00 -15.51
N ALA A 76 4.06 -0.56 -14.36
CA ALA A 76 2.94 -1.20 -13.67
C ALA A 76 1.60 -1.19 -14.44
N GLU A 77 1.43 -0.26 -15.40
CA GLU A 77 0.21 -0.16 -16.21
C GLU A 77 0.17 -1.22 -17.32
N TRP A 78 1.34 -1.65 -17.80
CA TRP A 78 1.45 -2.57 -18.93
C TRP A 78 2.26 -3.85 -18.65
N VAL A 79 2.64 -4.09 -17.39
CA VAL A 79 3.42 -5.28 -16.97
C VAL A 79 2.79 -6.60 -17.42
N GLN A 80 1.46 -6.68 -17.48
CA GLN A 80 0.74 -7.87 -17.94
C GLN A 80 0.89 -8.13 -19.45
N GLU A 81 1.22 -7.10 -20.21
CA GLU A 81 1.43 -7.18 -21.66
C GLU A 81 2.90 -7.43 -22.01
N ASP A 82 3.81 -7.27 -21.01
CA ASP A 82 5.24 -7.49 -21.21
C ASP A 82 5.55 -8.98 -21.36
N PHE A 83 6.09 -9.37 -22.51
CA PHE A 83 6.49 -10.75 -22.76
C PHE A 83 7.61 -11.21 -21.82
N VAL A 84 8.48 -10.28 -21.38
CA VAL A 84 9.57 -10.58 -20.43
C VAL A 84 8.96 -11.00 -19.08
N PHE A 85 8.03 -10.21 -18.55
CA PHE A 85 7.36 -10.53 -17.30
C PHE A 85 6.61 -11.88 -17.40
N ARG A 86 5.79 -12.05 -18.44
CA ARG A 86 5.00 -13.27 -18.65
C ARG A 86 5.85 -14.54 -18.75
N ALA A 87 7.03 -14.45 -19.37
CA ALA A 87 7.93 -15.60 -19.49
C ALA A 87 8.71 -15.88 -18.21
N THR A 88 9.15 -14.83 -17.49
CA THR A 88 10.01 -14.99 -16.31
C THR A 88 9.23 -15.30 -15.03
N VAL A 89 7.94 -14.89 -14.94
CA VAL A 89 7.09 -15.18 -13.76
C VAL A 89 6.81 -16.68 -13.58
N VAL A 90 6.77 -17.44 -14.66
CA VAL A 90 6.57 -18.90 -14.61
C VAL A 90 7.85 -19.69 -14.39
N GLN A 91 9.01 -19.01 -14.43
CA GLN A 91 10.33 -19.60 -14.17
C GLN A 91 11.13 -18.67 -13.21
N PRO A 92 10.73 -18.61 -11.93
CA PRO A 92 11.38 -17.74 -10.94
C PRO A 92 12.88 -18.02 -10.83
N ASN A 93 13.67 -16.97 -10.70
CA ASN A 93 15.12 -17.04 -10.52
C ASN A 93 15.88 -17.74 -11.69
N VAL A 94 15.23 -17.91 -12.83
CA VAL A 94 15.86 -18.44 -14.04
C VAL A 94 16.12 -17.28 -15.01
N VAL A 95 17.34 -17.20 -15.49
CA VAL A 95 17.72 -16.22 -16.51
C VAL A 95 17.29 -16.70 -17.90
N LEU A 96 16.42 -15.94 -18.54
CA LEU A 96 15.90 -16.23 -19.86
C LEU A 96 16.36 -15.16 -20.87
N SER A 97 16.69 -15.60 -22.08
CA SER A 97 16.92 -14.72 -23.24
C SER A 97 15.61 -14.46 -23.99
N ASP A 98 15.57 -13.36 -24.76
CA ASP A 98 14.45 -13.06 -25.66
C ASP A 98 14.06 -14.22 -26.56
N LEU A 99 15.03 -14.99 -27.08
CA LEU A 99 14.77 -16.16 -27.92
C LEU A 99 13.99 -17.25 -27.18
N GLN A 100 14.32 -17.46 -25.91
CA GLN A 100 13.61 -18.44 -25.05
C GLN A 100 12.22 -17.93 -24.65
N MET A 101 12.10 -16.63 -24.37
CA MET A 101 10.84 -16.02 -23.95
C MET A 101 9.82 -15.91 -25.07
N LEU A 102 10.26 -15.52 -26.28
CA LEU A 102 9.39 -15.31 -27.44
C LEU A 102 8.95 -16.59 -28.14
N ARG A 103 9.71 -17.70 -27.98
CA ARG A 103 9.38 -19.01 -28.58
C ARG A 103 9.04 -18.96 -30.07
N GLY A 104 9.74 -18.09 -30.82
CA GLY A 104 9.53 -17.90 -32.24
C GLY A 104 8.62 -16.74 -32.65
N GLN A 105 7.97 -16.08 -31.71
CA GLN A 105 7.23 -14.83 -31.98
C GLN A 105 8.22 -13.72 -32.35
N PRO A 106 7.95 -12.92 -33.38
CA PRO A 106 8.79 -11.78 -33.71
C PRO A 106 8.79 -10.72 -32.59
N LEU A 107 9.96 -10.22 -32.21
CA LEU A 107 10.07 -9.17 -31.18
C LEU A 107 9.27 -7.91 -31.56
N ALA A 108 9.25 -7.57 -32.85
CA ALA A 108 8.56 -6.40 -33.36
C ALA A 108 7.05 -6.39 -33.11
N GLU A 109 6.45 -7.54 -32.86
CA GLU A 109 5.01 -7.68 -32.57
C GLU A 109 4.69 -7.49 -31.08
N THR A 110 5.70 -7.37 -30.22
CA THR A 110 5.50 -7.27 -28.77
C THR A 110 5.21 -5.83 -28.34
N GLU A 111 4.45 -5.68 -27.25
CA GLU A 111 4.19 -4.39 -26.62
C GLU A 111 5.51 -3.74 -26.12
N THR A 112 6.37 -4.54 -25.53
CA THR A 112 7.71 -4.11 -25.07
C THR A 112 8.51 -3.45 -26.19
N PHE A 113 8.50 -4.02 -27.39
CA PHE A 113 9.19 -3.43 -28.54
C PHE A 113 8.54 -2.12 -28.98
N ARG A 114 7.22 -2.07 -29.11
CA ARG A 114 6.48 -0.86 -29.49
C ARG A 114 6.77 0.30 -28.52
N ARG A 115 6.70 0.03 -27.21
CA ARG A 115 7.02 1.02 -26.18
C ARG A 115 8.48 1.44 -26.20
N SER A 116 9.40 0.52 -26.41
CA SER A 116 10.82 0.87 -26.53
C SER A 116 11.09 1.82 -27.69
N GLN A 117 10.45 1.61 -28.84
CA GLN A 117 10.56 2.52 -29.99
C GLN A 117 9.92 3.88 -29.70
N GLY A 118 8.75 3.90 -29.05
CA GLY A 118 8.08 5.13 -28.62
C GLY A 118 8.93 5.94 -27.60
N ALA A 119 9.72 5.25 -26.79
CA ALA A 119 10.69 5.84 -25.86
C ALA A 119 12.03 6.25 -26.51
N GLY A 120 12.19 6.08 -27.83
CA GLY A 120 13.44 6.38 -28.54
C GLY A 120 14.56 5.35 -28.36
N LEU A 121 14.25 4.18 -27.77
CA LEU A 121 15.21 3.11 -27.51
C LEU A 121 15.24 2.10 -28.66
N LYS A 122 16.43 1.62 -29.03
CA LYS A 122 16.61 0.66 -30.13
C LYS A 122 16.79 -0.78 -29.63
N LEU A 123 16.04 -1.18 -28.60
CA LEU A 123 16.20 -2.48 -27.96
C LEU A 123 15.87 -3.63 -28.92
N LYS A 124 16.81 -4.54 -29.09
CA LYS A 124 16.70 -5.72 -29.99
C LYS A 124 16.88 -7.03 -29.27
N ARG A 125 17.52 -7.04 -28.10
CA ARG A 125 17.77 -8.24 -27.30
C ARG A 125 17.54 -7.95 -25.84
N VAL A 126 17.05 -8.95 -25.12
CA VAL A 126 16.89 -8.88 -23.67
C VAL A 126 17.31 -10.19 -23.01
N LEU A 127 17.93 -10.05 -21.86
CA LEU A 127 18.28 -11.15 -20.94
C LEU A 127 17.77 -10.77 -19.56
N ALA A 128 16.84 -11.54 -18.99
CA ALA A 128 16.15 -11.11 -17.77
C ALA A 128 15.82 -12.28 -16.84
N SER A 129 15.57 -11.95 -15.57
CA SER A 129 15.04 -12.85 -14.55
C SER A 129 14.18 -12.06 -13.57
N LEU A 130 13.08 -12.64 -13.12
CA LEU A 130 12.39 -12.19 -11.92
C LEU A 130 13.00 -12.86 -10.70
N LEU A 131 13.07 -12.10 -9.62
CA LEU A 131 13.75 -12.46 -8.37
C LEU A 131 12.69 -12.81 -7.32
N PHE A 132 12.70 -14.06 -6.89
CA PHE A 132 11.77 -14.57 -5.88
C PHE A 132 12.53 -15.08 -4.65
N THR A 133 11.92 -14.94 -3.48
CA THR A 133 12.33 -15.57 -2.23
C THR A 133 11.06 -16.09 -1.55
N ASP A 134 11.07 -17.35 -1.11
CA ASP A 134 9.94 -17.99 -0.43
C ASP A 134 8.60 -17.88 -1.20
N ALA A 135 8.65 -18.06 -2.53
CA ALA A 135 7.54 -17.90 -3.49
C ALA A 135 7.03 -16.48 -3.70
N ASP A 136 7.59 -15.47 -3.03
CA ASP A 136 7.23 -14.07 -3.20
C ASP A 136 8.13 -13.35 -4.20
N LEU A 137 7.53 -12.54 -5.08
CA LEU A 137 8.25 -11.64 -5.97
C LEU A 137 8.95 -10.54 -5.17
N LYS A 138 10.27 -10.50 -5.22
CA LYS A 138 11.09 -9.48 -4.56
C LYS A 138 11.60 -8.42 -5.51
N GLY A 139 11.76 -8.76 -6.79
CA GLY A 139 12.24 -7.81 -7.78
C GLY A 139 12.47 -8.43 -9.15
N GLY A 140 13.31 -7.74 -9.95
CA GLY A 140 13.70 -8.20 -11.28
C GLY A 140 15.04 -7.62 -11.72
N ILE A 141 15.67 -8.28 -12.67
CA ILE A 141 16.85 -7.80 -13.38
C ILE A 141 16.66 -8.00 -14.87
N ALA A 142 16.99 -6.98 -15.66
CA ALA A 142 16.96 -7.06 -17.11
C ALA A 142 18.18 -6.34 -17.72
N MET A 143 18.82 -7.00 -18.67
CA MET A 143 19.86 -6.40 -19.53
C MET A 143 19.35 -6.34 -20.94
N TYR A 144 19.63 -5.25 -21.62
CA TYR A 144 19.19 -5.02 -23.00
C TYR A 144 20.37 -4.75 -23.91
N ARG A 145 20.18 -5.04 -25.19
CA ARG A 145 21.15 -4.79 -26.23
C ARG A 145 20.49 -4.14 -27.45
N GLU A 146 21.11 -3.13 -28.00
CA GLU A 146 20.64 -2.42 -29.20
C GLU A 146 21.05 -3.15 -30.49
N SER A 147 22.09 -3.95 -30.42
CA SER A 147 22.52 -4.77 -31.55
C SER A 147 21.63 -6.02 -31.72
N SER A 148 21.50 -6.53 -32.94
CA SER A 148 20.77 -7.75 -33.24
C SER A 148 21.47 -9.05 -32.78
N ARG A 149 22.72 -8.95 -32.31
CA ARG A 149 23.54 -10.09 -31.86
C ARG A 149 22.95 -10.66 -30.56
N PRO A 150 22.59 -11.95 -30.52
CA PRO A 150 22.06 -12.57 -29.31
C PRO A 150 23.05 -12.51 -28.13
N PHE A 151 22.55 -12.52 -26.91
CA PHE A 151 23.38 -12.76 -25.74
C PHE A 151 24.00 -14.15 -25.82
N THR A 152 25.26 -14.27 -25.42
CA THR A 152 25.99 -15.53 -25.44
C THR A 152 25.53 -16.45 -24.28
N VAL A 153 25.66 -17.74 -24.46
CA VAL A 153 25.44 -18.73 -23.39
C VAL A 153 26.28 -18.42 -22.15
N ARG A 154 27.50 -17.85 -22.37
CA ARG A 154 28.37 -17.42 -21.28
C ARG A 154 27.79 -16.25 -20.49
N ALA A 155 27.23 -15.26 -21.16
CA ALA A 155 26.58 -14.12 -20.52
C ALA A 155 25.36 -14.58 -19.67
N GLN A 156 24.52 -15.44 -20.25
CA GLN A 156 23.39 -16.05 -19.56
C GLN A 156 23.85 -16.86 -18.33
N TRP A 157 24.87 -17.71 -18.50
CA TRP A 157 25.44 -18.49 -17.40
C TRP A 157 25.98 -17.57 -16.29
N PHE A 158 26.73 -16.54 -16.63
CA PHE A 158 27.30 -15.64 -15.63
C PHE A 158 26.21 -14.92 -14.84
N LEU A 159 25.19 -14.37 -15.51
CA LEU A 159 24.07 -13.76 -14.86
C LEU A 159 23.34 -14.75 -13.93
N GLN A 160 23.16 -16.00 -14.40
CA GLN A 160 22.55 -17.06 -13.58
C GLN A 160 23.33 -17.35 -12.30
N GLN A 161 24.67 -17.29 -12.33
CA GLN A 161 25.49 -17.52 -11.13
C GLN A 161 25.32 -16.44 -10.07
N ILE A 162 25.01 -15.21 -10.47
CA ILE A 162 24.84 -14.11 -9.52
C ILE A 162 23.40 -13.91 -9.04
N ILE A 163 22.40 -14.48 -9.74
CA ILE A 163 20.97 -14.35 -9.35
C ILE A 163 20.73 -14.61 -7.87
N PRO A 164 21.26 -15.67 -7.21
CA PRO A 164 21.03 -15.89 -5.78
C PRO A 164 21.51 -14.77 -4.87
N TYR A 165 22.54 -14.03 -5.27
CA TYR A 165 23.10 -12.91 -4.49
C TYR A 165 22.28 -11.65 -4.73
N VAL A 166 21.88 -11.39 -5.98
CA VAL A 166 21.00 -10.28 -6.35
C VAL A 166 19.64 -10.44 -5.67
N SER A 167 19.06 -11.66 -5.74
CA SER A 167 17.76 -11.96 -5.10
C SER A 167 17.78 -11.67 -3.60
N ARG A 168 18.84 -12.12 -2.89
CA ARG A 168 18.98 -11.84 -1.46
C ARG A 168 19.18 -10.35 -1.15
N ALA A 169 19.98 -9.64 -1.96
CA ALA A 169 20.20 -8.21 -1.76
C ALA A 169 18.90 -7.43 -1.95
N VAL A 170 18.15 -7.70 -3.04
CA VAL A 170 16.88 -7.05 -3.33
C VAL A 170 15.81 -7.40 -2.28
N ALA A 171 15.71 -8.67 -1.85
CA ALA A 171 14.79 -9.08 -0.80
C ALA A 171 15.03 -8.32 0.51
N ARG A 172 16.29 -8.23 0.96
CA ARG A 172 16.66 -7.46 2.15
C ARG A 172 16.31 -5.98 2.02
N LEU A 173 16.54 -5.38 0.86
CA LEU A 173 16.17 -3.98 0.62
C LEU A 173 14.66 -3.80 0.61
N GLN A 174 13.91 -4.72 0.00
CA GLN A 174 12.44 -4.68 0.01
C GLN A 174 11.89 -4.73 1.44
N GLU A 175 12.39 -5.63 2.29
CA GLU A 175 12.00 -5.71 3.70
C GLU A 175 12.33 -4.42 4.46
N PHE A 176 13.53 -3.87 4.25
CA PHE A 176 13.93 -2.61 4.86
C PHE A 176 13.03 -1.44 4.43
N TYR A 177 12.73 -1.36 3.14
CA TYR A 177 11.82 -0.32 2.62
C TYR A 177 10.39 -0.50 3.12
N ALA A 178 9.90 -1.75 3.21
CA ALA A 178 8.57 -2.04 3.75
C ALA A 178 8.45 -1.59 5.22
N LEU A 179 9.42 -1.96 6.06
CA LEU A 179 9.44 -1.56 7.47
C LEU A 179 9.56 -0.03 7.65
N ARG A 180 10.40 0.61 6.85
CA ARG A 180 10.55 2.07 6.88
C ARG A 180 9.25 2.77 6.45
N PHE A 181 8.65 2.28 5.40
CA PHE A 181 7.38 2.77 4.88
C PHE A 181 6.26 2.63 5.91
N GLU A 182 6.10 1.45 6.52
CA GLU A 182 5.12 1.20 7.58
C GLU A 182 5.34 2.13 8.76
N ARG A 183 6.58 2.28 9.21
CA ARG A 183 6.93 3.21 10.31
C ARG A 183 6.56 4.66 9.98
N ASP A 184 6.90 5.15 8.79
CA ASP A 184 6.66 6.53 8.39
C ASP A 184 5.15 6.78 8.21
N LEU A 185 4.42 5.77 7.73
CA LEU A 185 2.97 5.79 7.61
C LEU A 185 2.29 5.80 8.99
N LEU A 186 2.71 4.93 9.92
CA LEU A 186 2.20 4.93 11.30
C LEU A 186 2.48 6.25 12.02
N LYS A 187 3.63 6.88 11.80
CA LYS A 187 3.92 8.23 12.33
C LYS A 187 2.95 9.27 11.77
N ALA A 188 2.67 9.25 10.48
CA ALA A 188 1.74 10.18 9.84
C ALA A 188 0.29 10.02 10.36
N ILE A 189 -0.09 8.80 10.75
CA ILE A 189 -1.42 8.47 11.28
C ILE A 189 -1.53 8.79 12.79
N ALA A 190 -0.47 8.54 13.56
CA ALA A 190 -0.48 8.61 15.04
C ALA A 190 -0.84 10.00 15.59
N MET A 191 -0.72 11.05 14.81
CA MET A 191 -1.04 12.41 15.22
C MET A 191 -2.54 12.70 15.40
N GLY A 192 -3.46 11.75 15.14
CA GLY A 192 -4.90 12.00 15.09
C GLY A 192 -5.80 11.25 16.07
N GLY A 193 -5.34 10.18 16.73
CA GLY A 193 -6.14 9.37 17.71
C GLY A 193 -7.41 8.71 17.16
N SER A 194 -7.81 9.01 15.93
CA SER A 194 -9.02 8.48 15.29
C SER A 194 -8.75 7.13 14.58
N PRO A 195 -9.76 6.25 14.45
CA PRO A 195 -9.68 5.08 13.61
C PRO A 195 -9.34 5.44 12.16
N VAL A 196 -8.27 4.86 11.62
CA VAL A 196 -7.79 5.13 10.25
C VAL A 196 -7.43 3.84 9.54
N LEU A 197 -7.85 3.72 8.28
CA LEU A 197 -7.29 2.78 7.32
C LEU A 197 -6.43 3.54 6.31
N VAL A 198 -5.37 2.90 5.83
CA VAL A 198 -4.65 3.37 4.65
C VAL A 198 -4.81 2.35 3.53
N LEU A 199 -5.26 2.84 2.39
CA LEU A 199 -5.54 2.05 1.20
C LEU A 199 -4.60 2.49 0.07
N ASN A 200 -4.16 1.54 -0.75
CA ASN A 200 -3.47 1.86 -2.00
C ASN A 200 -4.47 2.28 -3.10
N SER A 201 -3.98 2.69 -4.26
CA SER A 201 -4.81 3.11 -5.40
C SER A 201 -5.78 2.04 -5.93
N LEU A 202 -5.57 0.77 -5.59
CA LEU A 202 -6.46 -0.34 -5.91
C LEU A 202 -7.51 -0.61 -4.82
N GLY A 203 -7.51 0.17 -3.73
CA GLY A 203 -8.37 0.00 -2.58
C GLY A 203 -7.98 -1.15 -1.65
N ARG A 204 -6.79 -1.73 -1.78
CA ARG A 204 -6.27 -2.74 -0.86
C ARG A 204 -5.73 -2.08 0.40
N LYS A 205 -5.98 -2.70 1.53
CA LYS A 205 -5.48 -2.24 2.82
C LYS A 205 -3.95 -2.39 2.88
N VAL A 206 -3.27 -1.30 3.24
CA VAL A 206 -1.82 -1.24 3.45
C VAL A 206 -1.52 -1.28 4.95
N VAL A 207 -2.21 -0.44 5.74
CA VAL A 207 -2.08 -0.41 7.19
C VAL A 207 -3.40 0.06 7.82
N ASP A 208 -3.64 -0.29 9.07
CA ASP A 208 -4.74 0.22 9.89
C ASP A 208 -4.27 0.61 11.28
N THR A 209 -5.06 1.45 11.95
CA THR A 209 -4.92 1.67 13.38
C THR A 209 -5.78 0.63 14.13
N GLY A 210 -5.29 0.13 15.27
CA GLY A 210 -5.99 -0.90 16.03
C GLY A 210 -7.50 -0.69 16.23
N PRO A 211 -8.00 0.55 16.48
CA PRO A 211 -9.43 0.85 16.61
C PRO A 211 -10.24 0.73 15.31
N ALA A 212 -9.62 0.71 14.14
CA ALA A 212 -10.33 0.72 12.86
C ALA A 212 -11.07 -0.59 12.57
N ILE A 213 -10.44 -1.73 12.83
CA ILE A 213 -11.03 -3.05 12.53
C ILE A 213 -12.28 -3.33 13.36
N PRO A 214 -12.28 -3.20 14.71
CA PRO A 214 -13.50 -3.39 15.50
C PRO A 214 -14.63 -2.43 15.13
N LEU A 215 -14.29 -1.22 14.67
CA LEU A 215 -15.28 -0.27 14.18
C LEU A 215 -15.94 -0.76 12.89
N LEU A 216 -15.15 -1.26 11.93
CA LEU A 216 -15.68 -1.79 10.69
C LEU A 216 -16.55 -3.03 10.90
N GLU A 217 -16.15 -3.95 11.79
CA GLU A 217 -16.93 -5.14 12.14
C GLU A 217 -18.28 -4.81 12.77
N ARG A 218 -18.38 -3.67 13.47
CA ARG A 218 -19.67 -3.18 13.98
C ARG A 218 -20.57 -2.60 12.89
N TRP A 219 -19.98 -1.91 11.92
CA TRP A 219 -20.73 -1.16 10.90
C TRP A 219 -21.03 -1.94 9.64
N PHE A 220 -20.31 -3.00 9.35
CA PHE A 220 -20.43 -3.78 8.12
C PHE A 220 -20.59 -5.26 8.41
N ALA A 221 -21.49 -5.91 7.68
CA ALA A 221 -21.58 -7.36 7.69
C ALA A 221 -20.37 -8.00 6.97
N PRO A 222 -19.96 -9.23 7.33
CA PRO A 222 -18.79 -9.87 6.69
C PRO A 222 -18.84 -9.94 5.17
N HIS A 223 -20.03 -10.09 4.57
CA HIS A 223 -20.19 -10.15 3.12
C HIS A 223 -20.03 -8.78 2.41
N GLU A 224 -20.12 -7.68 3.14
CA GLU A 224 -19.88 -6.32 2.63
C GLU A 224 -18.40 -5.97 2.60
N LEU A 225 -17.57 -6.75 3.29
CA LEU A 225 -16.13 -6.56 3.37
C LEU A 225 -15.39 -7.38 2.30
N SER A 226 -14.28 -6.83 1.82
CA SER A 226 -13.28 -7.51 0.99
C SER A 226 -11.91 -7.23 1.63
N ASP A 227 -11.22 -8.27 2.09
CA ASP A 227 -9.95 -8.14 2.83
C ASP A 227 -10.02 -7.16 4.02
N GLY A 228 -11.18 -7.13 4.72
CA GLY A 228 -11.41 -6.24 5.86
C GLY A 228 -11.71 -4.77 5.49
N VAL A 229 -11.94 -4.47 4.21
CA VAL A 229 -12.31 -3.14 3.71
C VAL A 229 -13.71 -3.18 3.09
N PRO A 230 -14.61 -2.23 3.40
CA PRO A 230 -15.92 -2.16 2.74
C PRO A 230 -15.79 -2.05 1.21
N ARG A 231 -16.49 -2.90 0.48
CA ARG A 231 -16.41 -2.96 -1.00
C ARG A 231 -16.70 -1.61 -1.66
N ALA A 232 -17.66 -0.87 -1.12
CA ALA A 232 -17.99 0.48 -1.59
C ALA A 232 -16.82 1.45 -1.44
N TRP A 233 -15.96 1.29 -0.42
CA TRP A 233 -14.78 2.12 -0.20
C TRP A 233 -13.65 1.74 -1.16
N VAL A 234 -13.49 0.46 -1.47
CA VAL A 234 -12.55 -0.02 -2.50
C VAL A 234 -12.85 0.66 -3.84
N GLU A 235 -14.11 0.63 -4.27
CA GLU A 235 -14.51 1.27 -5.54
C GLU A 235 -14.35 2.79 -5.48
N ARG A 236 -14.70 3.42 -4.36
CA ARG A 236 -14.52 4.87 -4.18
C ARG A 236 -13.05 5.27 -4.32
N VAL A 237 -12.13 4.58 -3.65
CA VAL A 237 -10.69 4.86 -3.75
C VAL A 237 -10.18 4.65 -5.18
N ARG A 238 -10.66 3.65 -5.90
CA ARG A 238 -10.32 3.45 -7.32
C ARG A 238 -10.76 4.64 -8.19
N VAL A 239 -11.94 5.17 -7.94
CA VAL A 239 -12.43 6.37 -8.63
C VAL A 239 -11.58 7.58 -8.28
N LEU A 240 -11.36 7.84 -6.97
CA LEU A 240 -10.54 8.94 -6.49
C LEU A 240 -9.10 8.89 -7.03
N SER A 241 -8.55 7.69 -7.25
CA SER A 241 -7.18 7.51 -7.76
C SER A 241 -7.05 7.76 -9.27
N ARG A 242 -8.15 7.81 -10.02
CA ARG A 242 -8.16 8.02 -11.48
C ARG A 242 -8.40 9.46 -11.88
N PHE A 243 -9.07 10.22 -11.03
CA PHE A 243 -9.46 11.60 -11.32
C PHE A 243 -8.65 12.56 -10.43
N ASP A 244 -8.35 13.74 -10.95
CA ASP A 244 -7.78 14.82 -10.15
C ASP A 244 -8.87 15.31 -9.19
N VAL A 245 -8.77 14.89 -7.92
CA VAL A 245 -9.84 14.95 -6.90
C VAL A 245 -10.17 16.38 -6.45
N ALA A 246 -9.41 17.37 -6.88
CA ALA A 246 -9.73 18.78 -6.63
C ALA A 246 -11.10 19.23 -7.18
N ALA A 247 -11.79 18.34 -7.94
CA ALA A 247 -13.01 18.68 -8.65
C ALA A 247 -14.34 18.36 -7.93
N ASP A 248 -14.40 17.41 -6.97
CA ASP A 248 -15.66 17.10 -6.25
C ASP A 248 -15.45 16.72 -4.77
N PRO A 249 -15.67 17.70 -3.83
CA PRO A 249 -15.56 17.45 -2.39
C PRO A 249 -16.52 16.37 -1.85
N ARG A 250 -17.58 16.01 -2.58
CA ARG A 250 -18.54 14.96 -2.16
C ARG A 250 -17.94 13.57 -2.25
N LEU A 251 -16.89 13.37 -3.04
CA LEU A 251 -16.18 12.10 -3.10
C LEU A 251 -15.24 11.89 -1.92
N GLU A 252 -14.84 12.96 -1.24
CA GLU A 252 -13.91 12.92 -0.11
C GLU A 252 -14.56 12.51 1.22
N SER A 253 -15.89 12.57 1.33
CA SER A 253 -16.59 12.20 2.55
C SER A 253 -17.85 11.41 2.28
N LEU A 254 -18.23 10.58 3.25
CA LEU A 254 -19.52 9.92 3.29
C LEU A 254 -19.97 9.80 4.75
N THR A 255 -21.27 9.74 4.93
CA THR A 255 -21.88 9.48 6.22
C THR A 255 -22.76 8.24 6.12
N LEU A 256 -22.57 7.33 7.05
CA LEU A 256 -23.42 6.17 7.24
C LEU A 256 -24.27 6.38 8.49
N GLU A 257 -25.55 6.02 8.42
CA GLU A 257 -26.48 6.12 9.54
C GLU A 257 -27.05 4.73 9.87
N ARG A 258 -27.08 4.41 11.14
CA ARG A 258 -27.71 3.19 11.67
C ARG A 258 -28.55 3.55 12.87
N GLY A 259 -29.84 3.81 12.64
CA GLY A 259 -30.71 4.41 13.64
C GLY A 259 -30.22 5.83 13.97
N GLU A 260 -29.73 6.03 15.18
CA GLU A 260 -29.19 7.33 15.62
C GLU A 260 -27.66 7.37 15.65
N ASP A 261 -27.04 6.22 15.44
CA ASP A 261 -25.59 6.15 15.33
C ASP A 261 -25.19 6.61 13.93
N ARG A 262 -24.10 7.36 13.88
CA ARG A 262 -23.57 7.93 12.65
C ARG A 262 -22.08 7.65 12.54
N LEU A 263 -21.66 7.21 11.38
CA LEU A 263 -20.25 7.06 11.04
C LEU A 263 -19.90 8.04 9.92
N ASP A 264 -19.14 9.06 10.28
CA ASP A 264 -18.56 10.01 9.32
C ASP A 264 -17.21 9.45 8.83
N VAL A 265 -17.06 9.33 7.52
CA VAL A 265 -15.87 8.78 6.88
C VAL A 265 -15.30 9.80 5.91
N THR A 266 -14.00 10.06 6.02
CA THR A 266 -13.30 11.01 5.14
C THR A 266 -12.17 10.30 4.42
N PHE A 267 -12.08 10.50 3.11
CA PHE A 267 -11.02 10.00 2.25
C PHE A 267 -10.09 11.17 1.89
N SER A 268 -8.82 11.05 2.18
CA SER A 268 -7.81 12.06 1.85
C SER A 268 -6.54 11.41 1.33
N PRO A 269 -5.82 12.05 0.39
CA PRO A 269 -4.52 11.56 -0.01
C PRO A 269 -3.55 11.59 1.18
N SER A 270 -2.73 10.56 1.31
CA SER A 270 -1.69 10.49 2.33
C SER A 270 -0.52 11.41 1.94
N SER A 271 0.12 12.04 2.93
CA SER A 271 1.39 12.73 2.73
C SER A 271 2.54 11.77 2.41
N VAL A 272 2.36 10.49 2.67
CA VAL A 272 3.31 9.43 2.32
C VAL A 272 2.86 8.78 1.03
N SER A 273 3.77 8.69 0.06
CA SER A 273 3.55 8.00 -1.21
C SER A 273 4.64 6.96 -1.43
N TRP A 274 4.34 5.94 -2.22
CA TRP A 274 5.33 4.96 -2.64
C TRP A 274 5.33 4.80 -4.16
N GLY A 275 6.52 4.85 -4.76
CA GLY A 275 6.64 4.73 -6.22
C GLY A 275 5.87 5.81 -7.00
N GLY A 276 5.69 7.00 -6.42
CA GLY A 276 4.92 8.08 -7.03
C GLY A 276 3.40 7.90 -7.01
N ARG A 277 2.89 6.83 -6.37
CA ARG A 277 1.46 6.56 -6.27
C ARG A 277 0.88 7.08 -4.97
N ALA A 278 -0.28 7.70 -5.07
CA ALA A 278 -1.01 8.20 -3.91
C ALA A 278 -1.55 7.04 -3.08
N LEU A 279 -1.37 7.14 -1.77
CA LEU A 279 -2.10 6.35 -0.79
C LEU A 279 -3.27 7.17 -0.26
N TRP A 280 -4.31 6.49 0.19
CA TRP A 280 -5.52 7.11 0.69
C TRP A 280 -5.69 6.82 2.17
N GLN A 281 -5.77 7.88 2.98
CA GLN A 281 -6.17 7.77 4.38
C GLN A 281 -7.69 7.83 4.45
N VAL A 282 -8.28 6.80 5.05
CA VAL A 282 -9.72 6.72 5.32
C VAL A 282 -9.90 6.89 6.83
N ARG A 283 -10.26 8.11 7.23
CA ARG A 283 -10.51 8.47 8.63
C ARG A 283 -11.96 8.21 8.96
N MET A 284 -12.20 7.64 10.11
CA MET A 284 -13.53 7.30 10.59
C MET A 284 -13.81 8.02 11.90
N HIS A 285 -14.99 8.60 12.00
CA HIS A 285 -15.47 9.23 13.23
C HIS A 285 -16.87 8.72 13.53
N GLU A 286 -16.95 7.85 14.53
CA GLU A 286 -18.23 7.31 14.98
C GLU A 286 -18.86 8.26 16.01
N ARG A 287 -20.10 8.59 15.79
CA ARG A 287 -20.97 9.25 16.77
C ARG A 287 -22.05 8.27 17.19
N VAL A 288 -21.82 7.64 18.33
CA VAL A 288 -22.81 6.74 18.92
C VAL A 288 -23.72 7.54 19.81
N HIS A 289 -25.02 7.37 19.63
CA HIS A 289 -25.96 7.91 20.61
C HIS A 289 -25.75 7.14 21.92
N TRP A 290 -25.21 7.83 22.93
CA TRP A 290 -24.76 7.22 24.18
C TRP A 290 -25.91 6.64 25.02
N LEU A 291 -27.14 7.19 24.83
CA LEU A 291 -28.31 6.80 25.64
C LEU A 291 -28.88 5.45 25.16
N ARG A 292 -29.15 4.57 26.10
CA ARG A 292 -29.79 3.27 25.84
C ARG A 292 -31.15 3.45 25.16
N PRO A 293 -31.50 2.62 24.15
CA PRO A 293 -32.78 2.73 23.44
C PRO A 293 -34.00 2.61 24.36
N ASP A 294 -33.93 1.66 25.32
CA ASP A 294 -35.02 1.41 26.29
C ASP A 294 -35.26 2.59 27.26
N TRP A 295 -34.27 3.42 27.49
CA TRP A 295 -34.43 4.65 28.25
C TRP A 295 -34.97 5.78 27.37
N LYS A 296 -34.48 5.88 26.15
CA LYS A 296 -34.88 6.92 25.20
C LYS A 296 -36.39 6.87 24.91
N GLU A 297 -36.95 5.68 24.73
CA GLU A 297 -38.39 5.50 24.51
C GLU A 297 -39.24 6.01 25.64
N LYS A 298 -38.71 6.07 26.89
CA LYS A 298 -39.41 6.52 28.09
C LYS A 298 -39.25 8.01 28.32
N LEU A 299 -38.27 8.67 27.70
CA LEU A 299 -37.95 10.05 27.98
C LEU A 299 -38.65 11.00 26.99
N THR A 300 -39.12 12.11 27.51
CA THR A 300 -39.54 13.24 26.65
C THR A 300 -38.37 13.92 26.01
N ALA A 301 -38.61 14.72 24.95
CA ALA A 301 -37.56 15.48 24.28
C ALA A 301 -36.75 16.39 25.23
N GLN A 302 -37.40 16.99 26.24
CA GLN A 302 -36.68 17.80 27.22
C GLN A 302 -35.86 16.97 28.19
N GLU A 303 -36.37 15.83 28.62
CA GLU A 303 -35.64 14.90 29.50
C GLU A 303 -34.43 14.29 28.76
N SER A 304 -34.58 13.99 27.47
CA SER A 304 -33.46 13.54 26.64
C SER A 304 -32.36 14.59 26.54
N ARG A 305 -32.70 15.88 26.34
CA ARG A 305 -31.70 16.98 26.34
C ARG A 305 -31.04 17.12 27.72
N VAL A 306 -31.79 16.98 28.81
CA VAL A 306 -31.22 16.98 30.18
C VAL A 306 -30.28 15.77 30.35
N ALA A 307 -30.64 14.61 29.82
CA ALA A 307 -29.80 13.42 29.83
C ALA A 307 -28.48 13.63 29.13
N ASP A 308 -28.47 14.27 27.94
CA ASP A 308 -27.25 14.60 27.19
C ASP A 308 -26.33 15.50 28.03
N PHE A 309 -26.86 16.56 28.63
CA PHE A 309 -26.07 17.44 29.47
C PHE A 309 -25.55 16.80 30.76
N LEU A 310 -26.34 15.87 31.35
CA LEU A 310 -25.87 15.06 32.46
C LEU A 310 -24.69 14.16 32.08
N HIS A 311 -24.75 13.57 30.88
CA HIS A 311 -23.68 12.74 30.34
C HIS A 311 -22.40 13.55 30.06
N GLU A 312 -22.54 14.79 29.56
CA GLU A 312 -21.44 15.73 29.37
C GLU A 312 -20.82 16.20 30.71
N GLY A 313 -21.43 15.88 31.83
CA GLY A 313 -20.94 16.25 33.17
C GLY A 313 -21.34 17.64 33.66
N LEU A 314 -22.24 18.36 32.96
CA LEU A 314 -22.63 19.74 33.29
C LEU A 314 -23.39 19.82 34.63
N ALA A 315 -23.06 20.83 35.44
CA ALA A 315 -23.81 21.13 36.67
C ALA A 315 -25.22 21.63 36.37
N ASN A 316 -26.17 21.45 37.31
CA ASN A 316 -27.55 21.86 37.10
C ASN A 316 -27.73 23.33 36.72
N LYS A 317 -26.87 24.21 37.21
CA LYS A 317 -26.83 25.64 36.84
C LYS A 317 -26.46 25.86 35.36
N GLU A 318 -25.53 25.07 34.87
CA GLU A 318 -25.08 25.15 33.47
C GLU A 318 -26.15 24.59 32.53
N ILE A 319 -26.79 23.49 32.93
CA ILE A 319 -27.95 22.89 32.23
C ILE A 319 -29.09 23.90 32.14
N ALA A 320 -29.41 24.55 33.25
CA ALA A 320 -30.46 25.59 33.32
C ALA A 320 -30.17 26.73 32.35
N GLY A 321 -28.91 27.21 32.30
CA GLY A 321 -28.48 28.23 31.34
C GLY A 321 -28.64 27.81 29.88
N ARG A 322 -28.26 26.57 29.53
CA ARG A 322 -28.38 26.03 28.16
C ARG A 322 -29.81 25.75 27.73
N LEU A 323 -30.69 25.41 28.68
CA LEU A 323 -32.11 25.14 28.43
C LEU A 323 -32.99 26.39 28.58
N HIS A 324 -32.44 27.53 28.98
CA HIS A 324 -33.16 28.79 29.27
C HIS A 324 -34.30 28.58 30.28
N CYS A 325 -34.03 27.82 31.35
CA CYS A 325 -35.02 27.54 32.41
C CYS A 325 -34.39 27.73 33.80
N SER A 326 -35.21 27.54 34.85
CA SER A 326 -34.72 27.64 36.22
C SER A 326 -33.97 26.37 36.65
N VAL A 327 -33.05 26.48 37.62
CA VAL A 327 -32.36 25.33 38.22
C VAL A 327 -33.36 24.33 38.84
N GLU A 328 -34.47 24.86 39.41
CA GLU A 328 -35.53 24.00 39.97
C GLU A 328 -36.25 23.22 38.89
N THR A 329 -36.48 23.79 37.71
CA THR A 329 -37.00 23.06 36.53
C THR A 329 -36.09 21.92 36.12
N VAL A 330 -34.76 22.18 36.08
CA VAL A 330 -33.77 21.11 35.77
C VAL A 330 -33.82 19.98 36.81
N LYS A 331 -33.91 20.31 38.10
CA LYS A 331 -34.06 19.29 39.18
C LYS A 331 -35.32 18.42 38.99
N VAL A 332 -36.44 19.01 38.59
CA VAL A 332 -37.68 18.29 38.28
C VAL A 332 -37.47 17.33 37.11
N HIS A 333 -36.83 17.78 36.02
CA HIS A 333 -36.53 16.92 34.89
C HIS A 333 -35.58 15.78 35.26
N ILE A 334 -34.55 16.03 36.08
CA ILE A 334 -33.61 15.00 36.55
C ILE A 334 -34.34 13.97 37.41
N LYS A 335 -35.22 14.41 38.30
CA LYS A 335 -36.02 13.49 39.13
C LYS A 335 -36.90 12.59 38.27
N SER A 336 -37.67 13.16 37.35
CA SER A 336 -38.50 12.41 36.41
C SER A 336 -37.70 11.43 35.55
N LEU A 337 -36.55 11.88 35.07
CA LEU A 337 -35.62 11.05 34.27
C LEU A 337 -35.14 9.84 35.10
N PHE A 338 -34.74 10.04 36.36
CA PHE A 338 -34.28 8.97 37.22
C PHE A 338 -35.40 7.98 37.55
N GLU A 339 -36.61 8.48 37.81
CA GLU A 339 -37.80 7.64 38.04
C GLU A 339 -38.11 6.76 36.81
N LYS A 340 -38.09 7.33 35.61
CA LYS A 340 -38.38 6.61 34.36
C LYS A 340 -37.28 5.59 33.97
N THR A 341 -36.06 5.84 34.36
CA THR A 341 -34.90 4.97 34.04
C THR A 341 -34.58 3.98 35.17
N GLY A 342 -35.22 4.12 36.35
CA GLY A 342 -34.94 3.27 37.49
C GLY A 342 -33.58 3.50 38.13
N ILE A 343 -33.07 4.75 38.04
CA ILE A 343 -31.76 5.18 38.51
C ILE A 343 -31.92 6.05 39.75
N HIS A 344 -30.94 5.96 40.65
CA HIS A 344 -31.02 6.66 41.96
C HIS A 344 -29.92 7.76 42.12
N SER A 345 -28.96 7.80 41.22
CA SER A 345 -27.89 8.81 41.27
C SER A 345 -27.39 9.21 39.91
N ARG A 346 -26.81 10.42 39.84
CA ARG A 346 -26.16 10.92 38.62
C ARG A 346 -25.00 10.03 38.16
N ALA A 347 -24.17 9.57 39.09
CA ALA A 347 -23.04 8.68 38.78
C ALA A 347 -23.53 7.35 38.19
N GLU A 348 -24.59 6.79 38.76
CA GLU A 348 -25.23 5.57 38.28
C GLU A 348 -25.86 5.79 36.90
N PHE A 349 -26.49 6.93 36.65
CA PHE A 349 -27.05 7.28 35.34
C PHE A 349 -26.01 7.33 34.25
N VAL A 350 -24.87 8.02 34.49
CA VAL A 350 -23.80 8.11 33.54
C VAL A 350 -23.13 6.74 33.30
N ALA A 351 -22.97 5.94 34.37
CA ALA A 351 -22.36 4.61 34.28
C ALA A 351 -23.22 3.59 33.53
N LYS A 352 -24.52 3.54 33.81
CA LYS A 352 -25.48 2.58 33.23
C LYS A 352 -26.12 3.05 31.92
N GLY A 353 -26.10 4.35 31.65
CA GLY A 353 -26.67 4.94 30.43
C GLY A 353 -25.85 4.63 29.17
N ARG A 354 -24.57 4.27 29.30
CA ARG A 354 -23.77 3.83 28.17
C ARG A 354 -24.29 2.50 27.63
N ARG A 355 -24.50 2.44 26.32
CA ARG A 355 -24.61 1.16 25.62
C ARG A 355 -23.37 0.32 25.95
N GLY A 356 -23.55 -0.87 26.49
CA GLY A 356 -22.51 -1.87 26.70
C GLY A 356 -22.02 -2.44 25.37
#